data_563fd5cced842c479c4952d2b8f91468
#
_entry.id   563fd5cced842c479c4952d2b8f91468
#
_cell.length_a   1.000
_cell.length_b   1.000
_cell.length_c   1.000
_cell.angle_alpha   90.00
_cell.angle_beta   90.00
_cell.angle_gamma   90.00
#
_symmetry.space_group_name_H-M   'P 1'
#
loop_
_entity.id
_entity.type
_entity.pdbx_description
1 polymer ?
#
loop_
_entity_poly.entity_id
_entity_poly.type
_entity_poly.pdbx_seq_one_letter_code
_entity_poly.pdbx_strand_id
1 'polypeptide(L)'
;MVKTMTYIAKRNNAVNTLEGIYALFDTAMAAFPFACAEQCSDCCTCNVTATGLEIAYIQDRLDAGALDDIRVRVAARAGQTQRFRPFQTTNGFAQACMEGRDADEEENDPSWGNCPLLEDGICSIYPVRPLGCRVMMSTTPCRQTGQADMPLLALTITTVFMQFVEHLDAGGVYGSFLDLLEYAGKNDLGCKRLPEKDKILGTTQNLKIPALMIPPEHVEKTRNLVGSLRSLIQDNDSPST
;
A
#
# COMPACT_ATOMS: atom_id res chain seq x y z
N MET A 1 -31.37 -4.01 -1.42
CA MET A 1 -31.13 -2.69 -0.83
C MET A 1 -30.38 -2.76 0.50
N VAL A 2 -30.82 -3.47 1.54
CA VAL A 2 -30.13 -3.51 2.86
C VAL A 2 -28.68 -3.99 2.77
N LYS A 3 -28.36 -5.09 2.06
CA LYS A 3 -27.00 -5.60 1.90
C LYS A 3 -26.05 -4.61 1.21
N THR A 4 -26.54 -3.82 0.26
CA THR A 4 -25.74 -2.81 -0.45
C THR A 4 -25.41 -1.63 0.44
N MET A 5 -26.37 -1.16 1.26
CA MET A 5 -26.16 -0.07 2.22
C MET A 5 -25.13 -0.46 3.30
N THR A 6 -25.23 -1.68 3.84
CA THR A 6 -24.27 -2.20 4.83
C THR A 6 -22.85 -2.30 4.22
N TYR A 7 -22.72 -2.69 2.95
CA TYR A 7 -21.43 -2.77 2.27
C TYR A 7 -20.80 -1.37 2.10
N ILE A 8 -21.58 -0.39 1.61
CA ILE A 8 -21.10 1.00 1.42
C ILE A 8 -20.63 1.60 2.74
N ALA A 9 -21.41 1.42 3.81
CA ALA A 9 -21.04 1.91 5.14
C ALA A 9 -19.71 1.28 5.63
N LYS A 10 -19.57 -0.03 5.48
CA LYS A 10 -18.34 -0.74 5.86
C LYS A 10 -17.12 -0.28 5.06
N ARG A 11 -17.29 -0.08 3.74
CA ARG A 11 -16.22 0.44 2.87
C ARG A 11 -15.80 1.86 3.30
N ASN A 12 -16.76 2.76 3.52
CA ASN A 12 -16.47 4.13 3.93
C ASN A 12 -15.74 4.17 5.28
N ASN A 13 -16.15 3.32 6.23
CA ASN A 13 -15.48 3.21 7.52
C ASN A 13 -14.03 2.73 7.35
N ALA A 14 -13.78 1.71 6.54
CA ALA A 14 -12.44 1.21 6.26
C ALA A 14 -11.56 2.27 5.56
N VAL A 15 -12.12 3.05 4.62
CA VAL A 15 -11.41 4.16 3.96
C VAL A 15 -11.02 5.25 4.96
N ASN A 16 -11.92 5.61 5.89
CA ASN A 16 -11.62 6.59 6.94
C ASN A 16 -10.57 6.07 7.93
N THR A 17 -10.63 4.78 8.28
CA THR A 17 -9.60 4.13 9.12
C THR A 17 -8.24 4.13 8.42
N LEU A 18 -8.20 3.86 7.11
CA LEU A 18 -6.96 3.93 6.32
C LEU A 18 -6.35 5.34 6.34
N GLU A 19 -7.18 6.38 6.23
CA GLU A 19 -6.71 7.76 6.34
C GLU A 19 -6.08 8.05 7.71
N GLY A 20 -6.70 7.56 8.78
CA GLY A 20 -6.12 7.63 10.14
C GLY A 20 -4.78 6.88 10.25
N ILE A 21 -4.66 5.72 9.62
CA ILE A 21 -3.41 4.96 9.55
C ILE A 21 -2.33 5.75 8.80
N TYR A 22 -2.66 6.40 7.68
CA TYR A 22 -1.73 7.24 6.93
C TYR A 22 -1.26 8.46 7.74
N ALA A 23 -2.16 9.14 8.45
CA ALA A 23 -1.80 10.26 9.31
C ALA A 23 -0.87 9.84 10.46
N LEU A 24 -1.13 8.66 11.05
CA LEU A 24 -0.26 8.10 12.08
C LEU A 24 1.12 7.70 11.51
N PHE A 25 1.15 7.15 10.27
CA PHE A 25 2.39 6.84 9.56
C PHE A 25 3.23 8.09 9.32
N ASP A 26 2.64 9.14 8.77
CA ASP A 26 3.33 10.39 8.47
C ASP A 26 3.90 11.02 9.77
N THR A 27 3.14 10.96 10.87
CA THR A 27 3.60 11.41 12.20
C THR A 27 4.79 10.58 12.71
N ALA A 28 4.72 9.26 12.58
CA ALA A 28 5.80 8.37 13.04
C ALA A 28 7.09 8.57 12.21
N MET A 29 6.95 8.77 10.90
CA MET A 29 8.09 8.97 10.01
C MET A 29 8.73 10.35 10.14
N ALA A 30 7.99 11.37 10.56
CA ALA A 30 8.53 12.71 10.83
C ALA A 30 9.62 12.74 11.93
N ALA A 31 9.72 11.68 12.73
CA ALA A 31 10.78 11.53 13.74
C ALA A 31 12.17 11.19 13.13
N PHE A 32 12.24 10.86 11.85
CA PHE A 32 13.48 10.47 11.19
C PHE A 32 13.95 11.58 10.22
N PRO A 33 15.27 11.78 10.09
CA PRO A 33 15.82 12.81 9.22
C PRO A 33 15.88 12.35 7.75
N PHE A 34 14.73 12.04 7.14
CA PHE A 34 14.69 11.65 5.75
C PHE A 34 15.01 12.82 4.81
N ALA A 35 15.78 12.54 3.76
CA ALA A 35 16.15 13.47 2.72
C ALA A 35 15.08 13.57 1.60
N CYS A 36 14.05 12.74 1.65
CA CYS A 36 12.99 12.69 0.65
C CYS A 36 12.07 13.91 0.75
N ALA A 37 11.71 14.46 -0.41
CA ALA A 37 10.76 15.56 -0.55
C ALA A 37 9.77 15.26 -1.68
N GLU A 38 8.70 16.05 -1.79
CA GLU A 38 7.64 15.84 -2.78
C GLU A 38 8.15 15.77 -4.24
N GLN A 39 9.20 16.51 -4.54
CA GLN A 39 9.83 16.54 -5.88
C GLN A 39 10.90 15.45 -6.07
N CYS A 40 11.16 14.60 -5.06
CA CYS A 40 12.07 13.48 -5.20
C CYS A 40 11.32 12.32 -5.88
N SER A 41 11.82 11.88 -7.04
CA SER A 41 11.19 10.82 -7.85
C SER A 41 12.10 9.63 -8.12
N ASP A 42 13.26 9.53 -7.47
CA ASP A 42 14.26 8.50 -7.74
C ASP A 42 13.74 7.06 -7.48
N CYS A 43 12.80 6.88 -6.54
CA CYS A 43 12.16 5.60 -6.24
C CYS A 43 10.78 5.42 -6.91
N CYS A 44 10.32 6.39 -7.72
CA CYS A 44 9.02 6.33 -8.38
C CYS A 44 9.06 5.43 -9.63
N THR A 45 9.02 4.12 -9.40
CA THR A 45 9.03 3.10 -10.44
C THR A 45 7.65 2.46 -10.63
N CYS A 46 7.52 1.60 -11.63
CA CYS A 46 6.30 0.81 -11.87
C CYS A 46 6.14 -0.38 -10.90
N ASN A 47 7.04 -0.53 -9.92
CA ASN A 47 7.14 -1.72 -9.05
C ASN A 47 6.45 -1.60 -7.70
N VAL A 48 5.66 -0.57 -7.48
CA VAL A 48 4.91 -0.38 -6.24
C VAL A 48 3.72 -1.33 -6.17
N THR A 49 3.44 -1.84 -4.98
CA THR A 49 2.26 -2.65 -4.68
C THR A 49 1.25 -1.84 -3.86
N ALA A 50 -0.02 -2.26 -3.91
CA ALA A 50 -1.10 -1.68 -3.12
C ALA A 50 -2.18 -2.72 -2.79
N THR A 51 -3.04 -2.38 -1.85
CA THR A 51 -4.29 -3.10 -1.56
C THR A 51 -5.45 -2.54 -2.36
N GLY A 52 -6.52 -3.31 -2.52
CA GLY A 52 -7.78 -2.83 -3.13
C GLY A 52 -8.40 -1.67 -2.37
N LEU A 53 -8.26 -1.66 -1.03
CA LEU A 53 -8.74 -0.56 -0.19
C LEU A 53 -8.00 0.76 -0.46
N GLU A 54 -6.69 0.70 -0.69
CA GLU A 54 -5.90 1.89 -1.06
C GLU A 54 -6.32 2.46 -2.41
N ILE A 55 -6.66 1.60 -3.36
CA ILE A 55 -7.23 2.05 -4.65
C ILE A 55 -8.59 2.73 -4.43
N ALA A 56 -9.45 2.15 -3.59
CA ALA A 56 -10.73 2.76 -3.26
C ALA A 56 -10.55 4.13 -2.58
N TYR A 57 -9.57 4.28 -1.69
CA TYR A 57 -9.20 5.55 -1.08
C TYR A 57 -8.80 6.60 -2.14
N ILE A 58 -7.97 6.23 -3.10
CA ILE A 58 -7.55 7.11 -4.22
C ILE A 58 -8.77 7.54 -5.04
N GLN A 59 -9.67 6.60 -5.37
CA GLN A 59 -10.89 6.89 -6.13
C GLN A 59 -11.82 7.88 -5.41
N ASP A 60 -11.90 7.80 -4.08
CA ASP A 60 -12.77 8.67 -3.27
C ASP A 60 -12.21 10.09 -3.09
N ARG A 61 -10.91 10.29 -3.30
CA ARG A 61 -10.22 11.56 -3.07
C ARG A 61 -9.90 12.34 -4.34
N LEU A 62 -10.02 11.70 -5.49
CA LEU A 62 -9.79 12.34 -6.79
C LEU A 62 -11.12 12.58 -7.51
N ASP A 63 -11.20 13.67 -8.25
CA ASP A 63 -12.35 13.91 -9.13
C ASP A 63 -12.32 13.01 -10.38
N ALA A 64 -13.44 12.94 -11.09
CA ALA A 64 -13.58 12.06 -12.23
C ALA A 64 -12.60 12.39 -13.36
N GLY A 65 -12.26 13.67 -13.57
CA GLY A 65 -11.31 14.08 -14.60
C GLY A 65 -9.90 13.60 -14.29
N ALA A 66 -9.43 13.78 -13.06
CA ALA A 66 -8.13 13.30 -12.60
C ALA A 66 -8.03 11.77 -12.68
N LEU A 67 -9.11 11.05 -12.33
CA LEU A 67 -9.16 9.60 -12.46
C LEU A 67 -9.08 9.13 -13.92
N ASP A 68 -9.75 9.81 -14.84
CA ASP A 68 -9.70 9.46 -16.26
C ASP A 68 -8.31 9.72 -16.85
N ASP A 69 -7.66 10.81 -16.50
CA ASP A 69 -6.27 11.10 -16.89
C ASP A 69 -5.30 10.01 -16.40
N ILE A 70 -5.42 9.61 -15.14
CA ILE A 70 -4.63 8.53 -14.56
C ILE A 70 -4.82 7.24 -15.36
N ARG A 71 -6.05 6.88 -15.68
CA ARG A 71 -6.39 5.67 -16.45
C ARG A 71 -5.73 5.68 -17.82
N VAL A 72 -5.83 6.81 -18.54
CA VAL A 72 -5.22 6.96 -19.87
C VAL A 72 -3.70 6.76 -19.78
N ARG A 73 -3.04 7.37 -18.81
CA ARG A 73 -1.58 7.25 -18.62
C ARG A 73 -1.14 5.84 -18.23
N VAL A 74 -1.86 5.20 -17.32
CA VAL A 74 -1.58 3.82 -16.90
C VAL A 74 -1.80 2.86 -18.07
N ALA A 75 -2.91 2.99 -18.81
CA ALA A 75 -3.23 2.15 -19.96
C ALA A 75 -2.21 2.32 -21.11
N ALA A 76 -1.74 3.54 -21.37
CA ALA A 76 -0.71 3.80 -22.39
C ALA A 76 0.62 3.09 -22.10
N ARG A 77 0.91 2.81 -20.83
CA ARG A 77 2.12 2.10 -20.37
C ARG A 77 1.90 0.61 -20.10
N ALA A 78 0.66 0.14 -20.01
CA ALA A 78 0.32 -1.21 -19.59
C ALA A 78 0.99 -2.31 -20.44
N GLY A 79 1.16 -2.08 -21.76
CA GLY A 79 1.81 -3.02 -22.68
C GLY A 79 3.33 -2.85 -22.82
N GLN A 80 3.92 -1.82 -22.23
CA GLN A 80 5.31 -1.41 -22.51
C GLN A 80 6.28 -1.66 -21.35
N THR A 81 5.77 -1.96 -20.15
CA THR A 81 6.58 -1.97 -18.94
C THR A 81 6.41 -3.27 -18.19
N GLN A 82 7.50 -3.97 -17.92
CA GLN A 82 7.53 -4.97 -16.87
C GLN A 82 7.21 -4.26 -15.55
N ARG A 83 6.59 -4.97 -14.64
CA ARG A 83 6.26 -4.46 -13.30
C ARG A 83 6.23 -5.60 -12.31
N PHE A 84 6.54 -5.27 -11.08
CA PHE A 84 6.50 -6.20 -9.98
C PHE A 84 5.08 -6.73 -9.75
N ARG A 85 4.95 -8.04 -9.69
CA ARG A 85 3.71 -8.74 -9.37
C ARG A 85 3.98 -9.69 -8.22
N PRO A 86 3.54 -9.34 -6.99
CA PRO A 86 3.88 -10.11 -5.81
C PRO A 86 3.21 -11.50 -5.81
N PHE A 87 3.94 -12.51 -5.38
CA PHE A 87 3.39 -13.86 -5.12
C PHE A 87 2.70 -13.93 -3.77
N GLN A 88 3.14 -13.12 -2.82
CA GLN A 88 2.64 -13.09 -1.46
C GLN A 88 2.50 -11.65 -0.94
N THR A 89 1.75 -11.52 0.12
CA THR A 89 1.58 -10.26 0.82
C THR A 89 2.56 -10.17 1.99
N THR A 90 2.66 -9.02 2.64
CA THR A 90 3.49 -8.85 3.85
C THR A 90 3.04 -9.78 4.97
N ASN A 91 1.72 -9.97 5.16
CA ASN A 91 1.18 -10.91 6.15
C ASN A 91 1.34 -12.36 5.71
N GLY A 92 1.32 -12.63 4.41
CA GLY A 92 1.65 -13.94 3.84
C GLY A 92 3.09 -14.34 4.11
N PHE A 93 4.01 -13.41 3.96
CA PHE A 93 5.42 -13.60 4.31
C PHE A 93 5.58 -13.87 5.83
N ALA A 94 4.93 -13.06 6.68
CA ALA A 94 4.95 -13.28 8.12
C ALA A 94 4.41 -14.67 8.51
N GLN A 95 3.36 -15.14 7.83
CA GLN A 95 2.81 -16.48 8.03
C GLN A 95 3.81 -17.58 7.60
N ALA A 96 4.45 -17.43 6.44
CA ALA A 96 5.46 -18.37 5.98
C ALA A 96 6.62 -18.48 6.98
N CYS A 97 7.11 -17.35 7.50
CA CYS A 97 8.15 -17.34 8.53
C CYS A 97 7.71 -18.08 9.82
N MET A 98 6.46 -17.90 10.27
CA MET A 98 5.92 -18.62 11.45
C MET A 98 5.84 -20.13 11.23
N GLU A 99 5.57 -20.55 10.01
CA GLU A 99 5.45 -21.95 9.62
C GLU A 99 6.83 -22.58 9.28
N GLY A 100 7.90 -21.81 9.35
CA GLY A 100 9.25 -22.27 9.01
C GLY A 100 9.42 -22.60 7.52
N ARG A 101 8.60 -21.99 6.66
CA ARG A 101 8.72 -22.12 5.21
C ARG A 101 9.67 -21.06 4.67
N ASP A 102 10.50 -21.44 3.70
CA ASP A 102 11.28 -20.48 2.94
C ASP A 102 10.34 -19.56 2.16
N ALA A 103 10.70 -18.29 2.11
CA ALA A 103 10.02 -17.34 1.24
C ALA A 103 10.60 -17.44 -0.17
N ASP A 104 9.73 -17.48 -1.17
CA ASP A 104 10.16 -17.38 -2.56
C ASP A 104 10.82 -16.02 -2.80
N GLU A 105 11.94 -16.01 -3.53
CA GLU A 105 12.56 -14.76 -3.97
C GLU A 105 11.68 -14.12 -5.04
N GLU A 106 11.37 -12.84 -4.85
CA GLU A 106 10.60 -12.05 -5.79
C GLU A 106 11.52 -11.10 -6.57
N GLU A 107 11.49 -11.22 -7.89
CA GLU A 107 12.28 -10.34 -8.75
C GLU A 107 11.63 -8.95 -8.81
N ASN A 108 12.41 -7.94 -8.49
CA ASN A 108 12.00 -6.53 -8.51
C ASN A 108 13.15 -5.67 -9.03
N ASP A 109 13.08 -5.24 -10.29
CA ASP A 109 14.11 -4.44 -10.93
C ASP A 109 13.61 -2.99 -11.17
N PRO A 110 14.23 -1.99 -10.54
CA PRO A 110 13.90 -0.58 -10.76
C PRO A 110 14.04 -0.13 -12.23
N SER A 111 14.86 -0.81 -13.03
CA SER A 111 15.06 -0.50 -14.45
C SER A 111 13.83 -0.82 -15.32
N TRP A 112 12.83 -1.52 -14.80
CA TRP A 112 11.58 -1.80 -15.55
C TRP A 112 10.79 -0.56 -15.93
N GLY A 113 11.07 0.58 -15.30
CA GLY A 113 10.60 1.88 -15.77
C GLY A 113 9.97 2.75 -14.67
N ASN A 114 9.83 4.01 -15.03
CA ASN A 114 9.25 5.01 -14.14
C ASN A 114 7.73 4.87 -14.03
N CYS A 115 7.21 5.28 -12.87
CA CYS A 115 5.78 5.36 -12.64
C CYS A 115 5.11 6.31 -13.66
N PRO A 116 4.04 5.89 -14.36
CA PRO A 116 3.34 6.73 -15.34
C PRO A 116 2.60 7.92 -14.71
N LEU A 117 2.52 7.98 -13.38
CA LEU A 117 1.89 9.09 -12.65
C LEU A 117 2.85 10.25 -12.36
N LEU A 118 4.11 10.15 -12.81
CA LEU A 118 5.05 11.26 -12.75
C LEU A 118 4.82 12.23 -13.90
N GLU A 119 4.71 13.52 -13.58
CA GLU A 119 4.67 14.65 -14.49
C GLU A 119 5.82 15.60 -14.11
N ASP A 120 6.78 15.76 -14.98
CA ASP A 120 7.97 16.60 -14.73
C ASP A 120 8.68 16.31 -13.38
N GLY A 121 8.71 15.03 -12.99
CA GLY A 121 9.30 14.58 -11.72
C GLY A 121 8.39 14.73 -10.50
N ILE A 122 7.15 15.19 -10.66
CA ILE A 122 6.18 15.36 -9.58
C ILE A 122 5.10 14.26 -9.70
N CYS A 123 4.74 13.64 -8.58
CA CYS A 123 3.66 12.65 -8.55
C CYS A 123 2.29 13.34 -8.58
N SER A 124 1.48 13.07 -9.61
CA SER A 124 0.14 13.67 -9.75
C SER A 124 -0.86 13.25 -8.66
N ILE A 125 -0.56 12.18 -7.91
CA ILE A 125 -1.39 11.71 -6.79
C ILE A 125 -0.66 11.77 -5.45
N TYR A 126 0.37 12.61 -5.31
CA TYR A 126 1.25 12.63 -4.13
C TYR A 126 0.49 12.62 -2.78
N PRO A 127 -0.57 13.42 -2.56
CA PRO A 127 -1.30 13.45 -1.28
C PRO A 127 -2.03 12.13 -0.98
N VAL A 128 -2.49 11.43 -2.02
CA VAL A 128 -3.32 10.21 -1.90
C VAL A 128 -2.58 8.93 -2.27
N ARG A 129 -1.25 9.00 -2.45
CA ARG A 129 -0.43 7.84 -2.83
C ARG A 129 -0.55 6.70 -1.82
N PRO A 130 -0.50 5.43 -2.29
CA PRO A 130 -0.61 4.26 -1.43
C PRO A 130 0.59 4.12 -0.48
N LEU A 131 0.45 3.29 0.54
CA LEU A 131 1.51 3.06 1.53
C LEU A 131 2.80 2.55 0.88
N GLY A 132 2.70 1.69 -0.13
CA GLY A 132 3.85 1.22 -0.90
C GLY A 132 4.71 2.35 -1.49
N CYS A 133 4.11 3.51 -1.83
CA CYS A 133 4.85 4.71 -2.21
C CYS A 133 5.38 5.49 -1.00
N ARG A 134 4.62 5.52 0.11
CA ARG A 134 4.98 6.30 1.31
C ARG A 134 6.18 5.72 2.05
N VAL A 135 6.34 4.39 2.04
CA VAL A 135 7.44 3.68 2.70
C VAL A 135 8.78 3.80 1.99
N MET A 136 8.79 4.30 0.76
CA MET A 136 10.02 4.51 -0.02
C MET A 136 10.72 5.78 0.45
N MET A 137 11.56 5.66 1.47
CA MET A 137 12.24 6.77 2.13
C MET A 137 13.75 6.50 2.26
N SER A 138 14.54 7.57 2.36
CA SER A 138 15.99 7.49 2.56
C SER A 138 16.49 8.67 3.38
N THR A 139 17.47 8.44 4.27
CA THR A 139 18.16 9.48 5.02
C THR A 139 19.20 10.22 4.18
N THR A 140 19.59 9.64 3.05
CA THR A 140 20.52 10.24 2.07
C THR A 140 19.85 10.31 0.70
N PRO A 141 20.16 11.33 -0.13
CA PRO A 141 19.60 11.40 -1.50
C PRO A 141 20.04 10.18 -2.32
N CYS A 142 19.09 9.39 -2.83
CA CYS A 142 19.34 8.15 -3.58
C CYS A 142 20.20 8.38 -4.82
N ARG A 143 20.15 9.56 -5.46
CA ARG A 143 21.02 9.93 -6.59
C ARG A 143 22.51 9.91 -6.27
N GLN A 144 22.87 10.10 -4.99
CA GLN A 144 24.27 10.12 -4.55
C GLN A 144 24.79 8.73 -4.21
N THR A 145 23.92 7.86 -3.70
CA THR A 145 24.29 6.55 -3.16
C THR A 145 23.92 5.40 -4.09
N GLY A 146 23.01 5.62 -5.06
CA GLY A 146 22.47 4.58 -5.94
C GLY A 146 21.43 3.68 -5.25
N GLN A 147 21.19 3.87 -3.95
CA GLN A 147 20.25 3.08 -3.16
C GLN A 147 19.66 3.91 -2.01
N ALA A 148 18.55 3.43 -1.45
CA ALA A 148 17.97 4.02 -0.25
C ALA A 148 18.76 3.60 0.99
N ASP A 149 18.94 4.54 1.93
CA ASP A 149 19.47 4.31 3.27
C ASP A 149 18.34 4.55 4.29
N MET A 150 17.87 3.48 4.93
CA MET A 150 16.75 3.54 5.87
C MET A 150 17.17 2.98 7.22
N PRO A 151 16.98 3.73 8.32
CA PRO A 151 17.23 3.23 9.68
C PRO A 151 16.42 1.96 9.97
N LEU A 152 17.03 0.96 10.63
CA LEU A 152 16.37 -0.33 10.90
C LEU A 152 15.04 -0.17 11.67
N LEU A 153 14.96 0.78 12.59
CA LEU A 153 13.70 1.08 13.30
C LEU A 153 12.64 1.62 12.35
N ALA A 154 12.99 2.50 11.41
CA ALA A 154 12.06 3.01 10.41
C ALA A 154 11.58 1.86 9.50
N LEU A 155 12.46 0.97 9.08
CA LEU A 155 12.11 -0.22 8.30
C LEU A 155 11.13 -1.13 9.08
N THR A 156 11.34 -1.35 10.37
CA THR A 156 10.39 -2.09 11.21
C THR A 156 9.03 -1.40 11.27
N ILE A 157 9.01 -0.08 11.47
CA ILE A 157 7.77 0.69 11.52
C ILE A 157 7.03 0.59 10.18
N THR A 158 7.70 0.78 9.04
CA THR A 158 7.07 0.64 7.71
C THR A 158 6.46 -0.74 7.51
N THR A 159 7.18 -1.80 7.89
CA THR A 159 6.68 -3.18 7.81
C THR A 159 5.41 -3.38 8.66
N VAL A 160 5.39 -2.86 9.88
CA VAL A 160 4.21 -2.92 10.75
C VAL A 160 3.03 -2.21 10.11
N PHE A 161 3.21 -1.02 9.56
CA PHE A 161 2.13 -0.32 8.85
C PHE A 161 1.62 -1.10 7.63
N MET A 162 2.49 -1.68 6.83
CA MET A 162 2.09 -2.53 5.69
C MET A 162 1.24 -3.71 6.16
N GLN A 163 1.63 -4.37 7.27
CA GLN A 163 0.84 -5.46 7.87
C GLN A 163 -0.55 -4.99 8.31
N PHE A 164 -0.67 -3.79 8.90
CA PHE A 164 -1.95 -3.26 9.37
C PHE A 164 -2.85 -2.79 8.22
N VAL A 165 -2.31 -2.16 7.16
CA VAL A 165 -3.08 -1.79 5.96
C VAL A 165 -3.62 -3.04 5.27
N GLU A 166 -2.80 -4.07 5.11
CA GLU A 166 -3.24 -5.35 4.57
C GLU A 166 -4.31 -6.01 5.45
N HIS A 167 -4.13 -6.00 6.78
CA HIS A 167 -5.10 -6.55 7.72
C HIS A 167 -6.47 -5.85 7.63
N LEU A 168 -6.47 -4.52 7.47
CA LEU A 168 -7.70 -3.73 7.31
C LEU A 168 -8.49 -4.14 6.07
N ASP A 169 -7.79 -4.50 4.99
CA ASP A 169 -8.37 -5.02 3.74
C ASP A 169 -8.37 -6.57 3.67
N ALA A 170 -8.35 -7.27 4.80
CA ALA A 170 -8.27 -8.72 4.81
C ALA A 170 -9.42 -9.37 4.02
N GLY A 171 -9.05 -10.24 3.08
CA GLY A 171 -9.97 -10.82 2.09
C GLY A 171 -10.11 -10.02 0.80
N GLY A 172 -9.62 -8.78 0.75
CA GLY A 172 -9.48 -7.96 -0.45
C GLY A 172 -8.30 -8.39 -1.32
N VAL A 173 -7.93 -7.55 -2.28
CA VAL A 173 -6.86 -7.86 -3.23
C VAL A 173 -5.59 -7.10 -2.92
N TYR A 174 -4.45 -7.72 -3.20
CA TYR A 174 -3.11 -7.15 -3.16
C TYR A 174 -2.39 -7.41 -4.47
N GLY A 175 -1.69 -6.42 -5.00
CA GLY A 175 -0.98 -6.61 -6.27
C GLY A 175 -0.23 -5.37 -6.72
N SER A 176 0.24 -5.39 -7.98
CA SER A 176 0.84 -4.22 -8.60
C SER A 176 -0.13 -3.03 -8.55
N PHE A 177 0.34 -1.92 -8.06
CA PHE A 177 -0.45 -0.68 -7.95
C PHE A 177 -1.02 -0.24 -9.30
N LEU A 178 -0.24 -0.34 -10.37
CA LEU A 178 -0.68 0.04 -11.71
C LEU A 178 -1.73 -0.91 -12.28
N ASP A 179 -1.59 -2.22 -12.05
CA ASP A 179 -2.58 -3.21 -12.49
C ASP A 179 -3.91 -3.03 -11.76
N LEU A 180 -3.85 -2.72 -10.46
CA LEU A 180 -5.05 -2.42 -9.67
C LEU A 180 -5.72 -1.12 -10.10
N LEU A 181 -4.98 -0.05 -10.41
CA LEU A 181 -5.52 1.20 -10.94
C LEU A 181 -6.19 1.02 -12.29
N GLU A 182 -5.57 0.26 -13.19
CA GLU A 182 -6.14 -0.04 -14.51
C GLU A 182 -7.47 -0.78 -14.40
N TYR A 183 -7.53 -1.78 -13.51
CA TYR A 183 -8.76 -2.54 -13.28
C TYR A 183 -9.84 -1.71 -12.60
N ALA A 184 -9.50 -0.92 -11.61
CA ALA A 184 -10.41 -0.08 -10.84
C ALA A 184 -11.11 0.99 -11.68
N GLY A 185 -10.54 1.32 -12.83
CA GLY A 185 -11.17 2.19 -13.81
C GLY A 185 -12.57 1.77 -14.24
N LYS A 186 -12.87 0.48 -14.10
CA LYS A 186 -14.13 -0.14 -14.54
C LYS A 186 -14.89 -0.80 -13.37
N ASN A 187 -14.28 -0.90 -12.19
CA ASN A 187 -14.80 -1.73 -11.08
C ASN A 187 -14.47 -1.09 -9.72
N ASP A 188 -15.35 -1.29 -8.75
CA ASP A 188 -15.09 -0.95 -7.34
C ASP A 188 -14.29 -2.10 -6.68
N LEU A 189 -13.05 -1.82 -6.26
CA LEU A 189 -12.15 -2.77 -5.61
C LEU A 189 -12.26 -2.79 -4.08
N GLY A 190 -12.90 -1.80 -3.49
CA GLY A 190 -12.90 -1.64 -2.03
C GLY A 190 -13.45 -2.85 -1.28
N CYS A 191 -12.65 -3.43 -0.40
CA CYS A 191 -13.02 -4.50 0.55
C CYS A 191 -13.69 -5.74 -0.07
N LYS A 192 -13.47 -6.02 -1.35
CA LYS A 192 -14.08 -7.16 -2.04
C LYS A 192 -13.03 -8.14 -2.54
N ARG A 193 -13.29 -9.43 -2.30
CA ARG A 193 -12.64 -10.48 -3.08
C ARG A 193 -13.09 -10.37 -4.53
N LEU A 194 -12.13 -10.32 -5.45
CA LEU A 194 -12.45 -10.38 -6.88
C LEU A 194 -13.15 -11.71 -7.22
N PRO A 195 -14.23 -11.67 -8.01
CA PRO A 195 -14.78 -12.90 -8.58
C PRO A 195 -13.71 -13.63 -9.39
N GLU A 196 -13.75 -14.97 -9.39
CA GLU A 196 -12.78 -15.80 -10.14
C GLU A 196 -12.62 -15.39 -11.60
N LYS A 197 -13.73 -14.98 -12.24
CA LYS A 197 -13.77 -14.49 -13.62
C LYS A 197 -13.08 -13.13 -13.85
N ASP A 198 -12.92 -12.34 -12.80
CA ASP A 198 -12.35 -11.01 -12.85
C ASP A 198 -10.95 -10.97 -12.21
N LYS A 199 -10.31 -12.12 -12.06
CA LYS A 199 -9.00 -12.25 -11.44
C LYS A 199 -7.95 -11.46 -12.22
N ILE A 200 -7.37 -10.44 -11.58
CA ILE A 200 -6.27 -9.66 -12.15
C ILE A 200 -5.01 -10.53 -12.10
N LEU A 201 -4.28 -10.57 -13.20
CA LEU A 201 -3.03 -11.32 -13.27
C LEU A 201 -2.02 -10.79 -12.24
N GLY A 202 -1.42 -11.70 -11.47
CA GLY A 202 -0.43 -11.34 -10.46
C GLY A 202 -0.99 -10.62 -9.23
N THR A 203 -2.28 -10.85 -8.91
CA THR A 203 -2.86 -10.44 -7.63
C THR A 203 -2.97 -11.62 -6.68
N THR A 204 -2.84 -11.32 -5.38
CA THR A 204 -3.07 -12.26 -4.29
C THR A 204 -4.10 -11.70 -3.30
N GLN A 205 -4.49 -12.48 -2.31
CA GLN A 205 -5.48 -12.07 -1.33
C GLN A 205 -4.80 -11.48 -0.11
N ASN A 206 -5.29 -10.33 0.36
CA ASN A 206 -4.89 -9.74 1.64
C ASN A 206 -5.22 -10.67 2.81
N LEU A 207 -4.28 -10.82 3.74
CA LEU A 207 -4.40 -11.67 4.91
C LEU A 207 -4.49 -10.83 6.20
N LYS A 208 -5.08 -11.44 7.22
CA LYS A 208 -4.98 -10.91 8.59
C LYS A 208 -3.55 -11.06 9.10
N ILE A 209 -3.15 -10.17 10.01
CA ILE A 209 -1.85 -10.28 10.70
C ILE A 209 -1.76 -11.60 11.45
N PRO A 210 -0.84 -12.51 11.08
CA PRO A 210 -0.61 -13.74 11.84
C PRO A 210 0.32 -13.49 13.02
N ALA A 211 1.36 -12.68 12.81
CA ALA A 211 2.29 -12.16 13.81
C ALA A 211 2.87 -10.84 13.32
N LEU A 212 3.19 -9.93 14.23
CA LEU A 212 3.89 -8.70 13.88
C LEU A 212 5.38 -8.97 13.67
N MET A 213 5.90 -8.48 12.55
CA MET A 213 7.31 -8.61 12.17
C MET A 213 8.15 -7.53 12.87
N ILE A 214 8.29 -7.66 14.19
CA ILE A 214 9.01 -6.71 15.04
C ILE A 214 10.20 -7.44 15.68
N PRO A 215 11.44 -7.06 15.34
CA PRO A 215 12.63 -7.57 16.02
C PRO A 215 12.60 -7.27 17.52
N PRO A 216 13.17 -8.14 18.38
CA PRO A 216 13.14 -7.98 19.83
C PRO A 216 13.60 -6.60 20.33
N GLU A 217 14.64 -6.02 19.71
CA GLU A 217 15.20 -4.71 20.03
C GLU A 217 14.30 -3.52 19.70
N HIS A 218 13.25 -3.74 18.88
CA HIS A 218 12.28 -2.71 18.50
C HIS A 218 10.93 -2.84 19.20
N VAL A 219 10.66 -3.91 19.93
CA VAL A 219 9.37 -4.17 20.59
C VAL A 219 8.94 -3.01 21.49
N GLU A 220 9.84 -2.54 22.36
CA GLU A 220 9.52 -1.45 23.27
C GLU A 220 9.30 -0.13 22.54
N LYS A 221 10.13 0.15 21.53
CA LYS A 221 10.06 1.38 20.72
C LYS A 221 8.78 1.49 19.87
N THR A 222 8.20 0.36 19.50
CA THR A 222 6.99 0.31 18.65
C THR A 222 5.70 0.07 19.44
N ARG A 223 5.76 -0.20 20.74
CA ARG A 223 4.62 -0.59 21.59
C ARG A 223 3.44 0.39 21.48
N ASN A 224 3.69 1.68 21.69
CA ASN A 224 2.65 2.70 21.66
C ASN A 224 2.03 2.83 20.25
N LEU A 225 2.87 2.77 19.22
CA LEU A 225 2.43 2.81 17.82
C LEU A 225 1.51 1.64 17.48
N VAL A 226 1.90 0.43 17.87
CA VAL A 226 1.07 -0.79 17.68
C VAL A 226 -0.25 -0.67 18.44
N GLY A 227 -0.22 -0.08 19.65
CA GLY A 227 -1.44 0.20 20.42
C GLY A 227 -2.39 1.13 19.67
N SER A 228 -1.89 2.25 19.13
CA SER A 228 -2.68 3.19 18.33
C SER A 228 -3.25 2.56 17.06
N LEU A 229 -2.47 1.76 16.34
CA LEU A 229 -2.93 1.04 15.14
C LEU A 229 -4.05 0.04 15.47
N ARG A 230 -3.93 -0.70 16.58
CA ARG A 230 -4.97 -1.63 17.03
C ARG A 230 -6.26 -0.90 17.38
N SER A 231 -6.18 0.25 18.06
CA SER A 231 -7.37 1.06 18.39
C SER A 231 -8.10 1.52 17.13
N LEU A 232 -7.37 2.04 16.13
CA LEU A 232 -7.95 2.46 14.85
C LEU A 232 -8.72 1.34 14.15
N ILE A 233 -8.22 0.10 14.20
CA ILE A 233 -8.89 -1.03 13.54
C ILE A 233 -10.07 -1.55 14.37
N GLN A 234 -9.98 -1.57 15.71
CA GLN A 234 -11.08 -2.00 16.57
C GLN A 234 -12.30 -1.09 16.45
N ASP A 235 -12.10 0.21 16.30
CA ASP A 235 -13.17 1.18 16.06
C ASP A 235 -13.88 0.90 14.72
N ASN A 236 -13.17 0.34 13.73
CA ASN A 236 -13.74 -0.07 12.45
C ASN A 236 -14.61 -1.33 12.53
N ASP A 237 -14.31 -2.26 13.44
CA ASP A 237 -15.06 -3.50 13.62
C ASP A 237 -16.31 -3.34 14.51
N SER A 238 -16.45 -2.21 15.21
CA SER A 238 -17.61 -1.91 16.04
C SER A 238 -18.82 -1.56 15.14
N PRO A 239 -19.97 -2.23 15.31
CA PRO A 239 -21.17 -1.88 14.55
C PRO A 239 -21.57 -0.44 14.90
N SER A 240 -21.74 0.39 13.88
CA SER A 240 -22.34 1.73 14.04
C SER A 240 -23.72 1.55 14.67
N THR A 241 -23.87 1.99 15.93
CA THR A 241 -25.13 2.01 16.68
C THR A 241 -26.16 2.92 16.03
#